data_bc7bf8516f93e587c365ab4bd2f16c2c
#
_entry.id   bc7bf8516f93e587c365ab4bd2f16c2c
#
_cell.length_a   1.000
_cell.length_b   1.000
_cell.length_c   1.000
_cell.angle_alpha   90.00
_cell.angle_beta   90.00
_cell.angle_gamma   90.00
#
_symmetry.space_group_name_H-M   'P 1'
#
loop_
_entity.id
_entity.type
_entity.pdbx_description
1 polymer ?
#
loop_
_entity_poly.entity_id
_entity_poly.type
_entity_poly.pdbx_seq_one_letter_code
_entity_poly.pdbx_strand_id
1 'polypeptide(L)'
;MATQGSARLSIVLPTYNRNRELKEAVESILRQTYSDIELIIVDDGSKIPVSEAVSDVSFDAIECVEIIRHAENSGANVARNTGIRAATGEYIAFLDDDDRWQPEKAERVIDTFDSVDPEIGVVYTGKRVEGIRNVSVKRPTKRGNVMKDLLTGQNFGQFSSVTVRADVLADAGLPDERFPAWQDREWFFRLAQHCHFEPVPEPLTIRQIDHENRIGYDYEAQRDIAYPLFVEKHYSLAQEHGRYYARAFLASLRFALGKTALLTDRYSEARKQFLLAFASNPLYLDNHPYLLATLGGRWSYKPTRILKRAVLS
;
A
#
# COMPACT_ATOMS: atom_id res chain seq x y z
N MET A 1 32.45 25.03 -2.10
CA MET A 1 31.15 24.56 -1.59
C MET A 1 30.57 23.69 -2.70
N ALA A 2 30.58 22.39 -2.52
CA ALA A 2 29.93 21.50 -3.48
C ALA A 2 28.42 21.78 -3.38
N THR A 3 27.79 22.12 -4.49
CA THR A 3 26.33 22.08 -4.62
C THR A 3 25.93 20.64 -4.34
N GLN A 4 25.31 20.40 -3.18
CA GLN A 4 24.54 19.16 -2.99
C GLN A 4 23.51 19.15 -4.11
N GLY A 5 23.69 18.24 -5.07
CA GLY A 5 22.67 17.99 -6.09
C GLY A 5 21.38 17.59 -5.38
N SER A 6 20.26 18.05 -5.89
CA SER A 6 18.96 17.64 -5.38
C SER A 6 18.83 16.12 -5.41
N ALA A 7 18.26 15.53 -4.39
CA ALA A 7 18.12 14.09 -4.30
C ALA A 7 17.15 13.57 -5.38
N ARG A 8 17.60 12.71 -6.27
CA ARG A 8 16.82 12.16 -7.39
C ARG A 8 15.76 11.19 -6.91
N LEU A 9 14.51 11.37 -7.36
CA LEU A 9 13.37 10.54 -7.05
C LEU A 9 12.99 9.65 -8.25
N SER A 10 13.12 8.33 -8.11
CA SER A 10 12.56 7.38 -9.08
C SER A 10 11.12 7.02 -8.70
N ILE A 11 10.19 7.17 -9.65
CA ILE A 11 8.79 6.80 -9.49
C ILE A 11 8.52 5.55 -10.31
N VAL A 12 8.18 4.44 -9.64
CA VAL A 12 7.80 3.17 -10.27
C VAL A 12 6.29 3.10 -10.41
N LEU A 13 5.81 2.97 -11.65
CA LEU A 13 4.40 2.90 -12.00
C LEU A 13 4.11 1.58 -12.72
N PRO A 14 3.65 0.53 -12.01
CA PRO A 14 3.22 -0.71 -12.64
C PRO A 14 1.82 -0.54 -13.22
N THR A 15 1.56 -1.15 -14.38
CA THR A 15 0.23 -1.13 -15.01
C THR A 15 -0.07 -2.41 -15.78
N TYR A 16 -1.36 -2.76 -15.84
CA TYR A 16 -1.87 -3.88 -16.63
C TYR A 16 -3.29 -3.64 -17.10
N ASN A 17 -3.49 -3.47 -18.43
CA ASN A 17 -4.81 -3.31 -19.08
C ASN A 17 -5.66 -2.15 -18.51
N ARG A 18 -5.05 -1.01 -18.11
CA ARG A 18 -5.73 0.15 -17.50
C ARG A 18 -5.30 1.47 -18.15
N ASN A 19 -5.42 1.56 -19.47
CA ASN A 19 -4.87 2.69 -20.25
C ASN A 19 -5.42 4.05 -19.86
N ARG A 20 -6.70 4.15 -19.45
CA ARG A 20 -7.30 5.40 -19.02
C ARG A 20 -6.78 5.84 -17.65
N GLU A 21 -6.81 4.94 -16.70
CA GLU A 21 -6.35 5.17 -15.33
C GLU A 21 -4.86 5.51 -15.32
N LEU A 22 -4.07 4.80 -16.13
CA LEU A 22 -2.64 5.07 -16.35
C LEU A 22 -2.39 6.53 -16.79
N LYS A 23 -3.16 7.04 -17.76
CA LYS A 23 -3.01 8.45 -18.19
C LYS A 23 -3.23 9.41 -17.04
N GLU A 24 -4.28 9.22 -16.24
CA GLU A 24 -4.58 10.07 -15.09
C GLU A 24 -3.45 10.00 -14.02
N ALA A 25 -2.87 8.82 -13.81
CA ALA A 25 -1.72 8.63 -12.92
C ALA A 25 -0.48 9.36 -13.44
N VAL A 26 -0.12 9.15 -14.71
CA VAL A 26 1.01 9.83 -15.39
C VAL A 26 0.84 11.36 -15.35
N GLU A 27 -0.34 11.88 -15.70
CA GLU A 27 -0.62 13.31 -15.61
C GLU A 27 -0.44 13.87 -14.19
N SER A 28 -0.71 13.09 -13.16
CA SER A 28 -0.49 13.52 -11.77
C SER A 28 1.00 13.61 -11.41
N ILE A 29 1.85 12.79 -12.06
CA ILE A 29 3.31 12.87 -11.94
C ILE A 29 3.85 14.09 -12.71
N LEU A 30 3.37 14.32 -13.94
CA LEU A 30 3.77 15.47 -14.75
C LEU A 30 3.45 16.83 -14.10
N ARG A 31 2.50 16.86 -13.17
CA ARG A 31 2.11 18.08 -12.41
C ARG A 31 2.89 18.25 -11.10
N GLN A 32 3.89 17.41 -10.79
CA GLN A 32 4.66 17.58 -9.56
C GLN A 32 5.48 18.88 -9.57
N THR A 33 5.58 19.50 -8.39
CA THR A 33 6.40 20.72 -8.19
C THR A 33 7.88 20.43 -8.09
N TYR A 34 8.25 19.20 -7.74
CA TYR A 34 9.62 18.70 -7.73
C TYR A 34 10.03 18.25 -9.13
N SER A 35 11.21 18.65 -9.62
CA SER A 35 11.60 18.45 -11.01
C SER A 35 12.58 17.30 -11.25
N ASP A 36 13.41 16.93 -10.27
CA ASP A 36 14.41 15.84 -10.44
C ASP A 36 13.77 14.46 -10.26
N ILE A 37 12.92 14.12 -11.23
CA ILE A 37 12.12 12.88 -11.27
C ILE A 37 12.58 12.00 -12.42
N GLU A 38 12.79 10.71 -12.09
CA GLU A 38 12.86 9.61 -13.04
C GLU A 38 11.54 8.84 -12.99
N LEU A 39 10.86 8.66 -14.12
CA LEU A 39 9.62 7.90 -14.21
C LEU A 39 9.87 6.55 -14.91
N ILE A 40 9.57 5.46 -14.22
CA ILE A 40 9.70 4.10 -14.75
C ILE A 40 8.31 3.47 -14.81
N ILE A 41 7.74 3.35 -16.00
CA ILE A 41 6.46 2.71 -16.23
C ILE A 41 6.71 1.24 -16.61
N VAL A 42 6.13 0.32 -15.85
CA VAL A 42 6.25 -1.12 -16.13
C VAL A 42 4.92 -1.66 -16.61
N ASP A 43 4.85 -1.94 -17.93
CA ASP A 43 3.72 -2.59 -18.60
C ASP A 43 3.79 -4.12 -18.38
N ASP A 44 2.96 -4.63 -17.52
CA ASP A 44 2.92 -6.06 -17.16
C ASP A 44 2.17 -6.91 -18.21
N GLY A 45 2.50 -6.72 -19.49
CA GLY A 45 1.95 -7.49 -20.59
C GLY A 45 0.54 -7.06 -21.01
N SER A 46 0.23 -5.75 -21.02
CA SER A 46 -1.07 -5.24 -21.44
C SER A 46 -1.40 -5.56 -22.90
N LYS A 47 -2.69 -5.70 -23.22
CA LYS A 47 -3.16 -5.95 -24.60
C LYS A 47 -2.79 -4.81 -25.55
N ILE A 48 -2.95 -3.57 -25.10
CA ILE A 48 -2.48 -2.39 -25.80
C ILE A 48 -1.20 -1.94 -25.08
N PRO A 49 -0.05 -1.86 -25.78
CA PRO A 49 1.20 -1.41 -25.19
C PRO A 49 1.09 -0.02 -24.55
N VAL A 50 1.74 0.19 -23.41
CA VAL A 50 1.77 1.48 -22.75
C VAL A 50 2.31 2.58 -23.68
N SER A 51 3.33 2.30 -24.49
CA SER A 51 3.88 3.25 -25.47
C SER A 51 2.84 3.77 -26.48
N GLU A 52 1.85 2.95 -26.81
CA GLU A 52 0.71 3.35 -27.63
C GLU A 52 -0.34 4.12 -26.80
N ALA A 53 -0.62 3.62 -25.60
CA ALA A 53 -1.60 4.19 -24.69
C ALA A 53 -1.28 5.64 -24.28
N VAL A 54 0.01 5.99 -24.13
CA VAL A 54 0.47 7.34 -23.74
C VAL A 54 1.10 8.12 -24.90
N SER A 55 0.86 7.71 -26.15
CA SER A 55 1.45 8.36 -27.35
C SER A 55 1.08 9.84 -27.54
N ASP A 56 -0.01 10.28 -26.93
CA ASP A 56 -0.50 11.66 -26.92
C ASP A 56 -0.06 12.46 -25.67
N VAL A 57 0.73 11.86 -24.77
CA VAL A 57 1.23 12.51 -23.55
C VAL A 57 2.61 13.07 -23.80
N SER A 58 2.83 14.38 -23.54
CA SER A 58 4.17 14.97 -23.51
C SER A 58 4.82 14.73 -22.16
N PHE A 59 6.06 14.23 -22.19
CA PHE A 59 6.88 14.00 -20.99
C PHE A 59 7.93 15.10 -20.78
N ASP A 60 7.84 16.24 -21.43
CA ASP A 60 8.84 17.33 -21.38
C ASP A 60 9.13 17.85 -19.97
N ALA A 61 8.21 17.59 -19.01
CA ALA A 61 8.38 17.98 -17.61
C ALA A 61 9.25 17.00 -16.78
N ILE A 62 9.66 15.86 -17.34
CA ILE A 62 10.44 14.82 -16.66
C ILE A 62 11.70 14.53 -17.46
N GLU A 63 12.88 14.57 -16.80
CA GLU A 63 14.15 14.39 -17.47
C GLU A 63 14.37 12.98 -18.02
N CYS A 64 13.90 11.95 -17.27
CA CYS A 64 14.09 10.55 -17.63
C CYS A 64 12.80 9.77 -17.53
N VAL A 65 12.33 9.23 -18.65
CA VAL A 65 11.17 8.33 -18.70
C VAL A 65 11.58 7.02 -19.34
N GLU A 66 11.37 5.93 -18.63
CA GLU A 66 11.61 4.57 -19.14
C GLU A 66 10.30 3.79 -19.15
N ILE A 67 10.01 3.09 -20.25
CA ILE A 67 8.85 2.19 -20.37
C ILE A 67 9.39 0.78 -20.59
N ILE A 68 9.20 -0.08 -19.59
CA ILE A 68 9.59 -1.49 -19.61
C ILE A 68 8.35 -2.33 -19.83
N ARG A 69 8.41 -3.28 -20.76
CA ARG A 69 7.28 -4.16 -21.03
C ARG A 69 7.63 -5.62 -20.77
N HIS A 70 6.78 -6.31 -20.00
CA HIS A 70 6.83 -7.76 -19.85
C HIS A 70 6.16 -8.47 -21.03
N ALA A 71 6.61 -9.70 -21.34
CA ALA A 71 6.02 -10.52 -22.40
C ALA A 71 4.58 -10.96 -22.04
N GLU A 72 4.31 -11.17 -20.76
CA GLU A 72 3.03 -11.61 -20.22
C GLU A 72 2.80 -11.03 -18.82
N ASN A 73 1.57 -11.10 -18.31
CA ASN A 73 1.24 -10.67 -16.96
C ASN A 73 1.93 -11.56 -15.91
N SER A 74 2.82 -10.98 -15.15
CA SER A 74 3.62 -11.63 -14.10
C SER A 74 3.20 -11.21 -12.69
N GLY A 75 2.33 -10.20 -12.57
CA GLY A 75 1.80 -9.70 -11.32
C GLY A 75 2.46 -8.42 -10.81
N ALA A 76 1.70 -7.68 -10.02
CA ALA A 76 2.06 -6.32 -9.61
C ALA A 76 3.41 -6.22 -8.86
N ASN A 77 3.77 -7.22 -8.03
CA ASN A 77 5.07 -7.20 -7.35
C ASN A 77 6.23 -7.47 -8.29
N VAL A 78 6.06 -8.34 -9.30
CA VAL A 78 7.07 -8.57 -10.33
C VAL A 78 7.29 -7.27 -11.10
N ALA A 79 6.22 -6.58 -11.49
CA ALA A 79 6.30 -5.30 -12.17
C ALA A 79 6.99 -4.23 -11.32
N ARG A 80 6.64 -4.11 -10.01
CA ARG A 80 7.33 -3.20 -9.10
C ARG A 80 8.81 -3.53 -8.97
N ASN A 81 9.15 -4.80 -8.83
CA ASN A 81 10.54 -5.25 -8.71
C ASN A 81 11.35 -4.96 -9.99
N THR A 82 10.73 -5.09 -11.16
CA THR A 82 11.35 -4.67 -12.43
C THR A 82 11.65 -3.18 -12.41
N GLY A 83 10.68 -2.34 -12.02
CA GLY A 83 10.89 -0.90 -11.91
C GLY A 83 11.93 -0.51 -10.85
N ILE A 84 11.95 -1.16 -9.68
CA ILE A 84 12.97 -0.91 -8.65
C ILE A 84 14.37 -1.22 -9.16
N ARG A 85 14.54 -2.31 -9.94
CA ARG A 85 15.86 -2.68 -10.51
C ARG A 85 16.33 -1.71 -11.58
N ALA A 86 15.43 -1.04 -12.27
CA ALA A 86 15.74 -0.01 -13.27
C ALA A 86 16.00 1.36 -12.63
N ALA A 87 15.43 1.62 -11.43
CA ALA A 87 15.55 2.87 -10.73
C ALA A 87 16.99 3.24 -10.38
N THR A 88 17.35 4.51 -10.61
CA THR A 88 18.69 5.06 -10.35
C THR A 88 18.68 6.15 -9.28
N GLY A 89 17.51 6.57 -8.80
CA GLY A 89 17.35 7.61 -7.79
C GLY A 89 17.75 7.18 -6.39
N GLU A 90 18.07 8.14 -5.55
CA GLU A 90 18.34 7.95 -4.12
C GLU A 90 17.09 7.51 -3.36
N TYR A 91 15.94 7.98 -3.83
CA TYR A 91 14.62 7.65 -3.26
C TYR A 91 13.75 6.96 -4.31
N ILE A 92 13.01 5.94 -3.89
CA ILE A 92 12.10 5.16 -4.75
C ILE A 92 10.68 5.31 -4.23
N ALA A 93 9.82 5.88 -5.05
CA ALA A 93 8.40 6.00 -4.80
C ALA A 93 7.61 5.10 -5.75
N PHE A 94 6.35 4.86 -5.39
CA PHE A 94 5.45 4.01 -6.16
C PHE A 94 4.15 4.75 -6.42
N LEU A 95 3.58 4.54 -7.59
CA LEU A 95 2.24 4.98 -7.91
C LEU A 95 1.50 3.86 -8.64
N ASP A 96 0.45 3.31 -8.03
CA ASP A 96 -0.44 2.36 -8.68
C ASP A 96 -1.26 3.11 -9.76
N ASP A 97 -1.52 2.47 -10.88
CA ASP A 97 -2.14 3.08 -12.07
C ASP A 97 -3.58 3.58 -11.83
N ASP A 98 -4.24 3.17 -10.74
CA ASP A 98 -5.57 3.62 -10.32
C ASP A 98 -5.54 4.69 -9.21
N ASP A 99 -4.36 5.18 -8.83
CA ASP A 99 -4.16 6.25 -7.85
C ASP A 99 -3.61 7.52 -8.51
N ARG A 100 -3.62 8.64 -7.80
CA ARG A 100 -3.05 9.93 -8.24
C ARG A 100 -2.36 10.62 -7.09
N TRP A 101 -1.44 11.52 -7.43
CA TRP A 101 -0.74 12.37 -6.47
C TRP A 101 -1.20 13.81 -6.53
N GLN A 102 -1.18 14.49 -5.38
CA GLN A 102 -1.25 15.95 -5.33
C GLN A 102 0.07 16.55 -5.85
N PRO A 103 0.04 17.76 -6.45
CA PRO A 103 1.22 18.36 -7.07
C PRO A 103 2.45 18.48 -6.15
N GLU A 104 2.23 18.70 -4.86
CA GLU A 104 3.30 18.94 -3.89
C GLU A 104 3.88 17.66 -3.27
N LYS A 105 3.42 16.48 -3.68
CA LYS A 105 3.78 15.24 -2.97
C LYS A 105 5.27 14.92 -3.05
N ALA A 106 5.87 14.98 -4.23
CA ALA A 106 7.29 14.67 -4.40
C ALA A 106 8.15 15.65 -3.60
N GLU A 107 7.89 16.95 -3.71
CA GLU A 107 8.59 18.00 -2.95
C GLU A 107 8.50 17.78 -1.45
N ARG A 108 7.27 17.57 -0.91
CA ARG A 108 7.06 17.33 0.52
C ARG A 108 7.78 16.09 1.06
N VAL A 109 7.86 15.06 0.26
CA VAL A 109 8.57 13.82 0.63
C VAL A 109 10.07 14.04 0.67
N ILE A 110 10.64 14.71 -0.36
CA ILE A 110 12.08 15.01 -0.41
C ILE A 110 12.48 15.98 0.71
N ASP A 111 11.75 17.09 0.90
CA ASP A 111 11.95 18.02 2.02
C ASP A 111 11.94 17.31 3.38
N THR A 112 11.08 16.29 3.52
CA THR A 112 11.04 15.49 4.74
C THR A 112 12.31 14.69 4.91
N PHE A 113 12.78 13.96 3.89
CA PHE A 113 14.04 13.21 3.94
C PHE A 113 15.23 14.11 4.25
N ASP A 114 15.29 15.31 3.66
CA ASP A 114 16.36 16.29 3.88
C ASP A 114 16.38 16.85 5.29
N SER A 115 15.24 16.83 6.00
CA SER A 115 15.08 17.43 7.33
C SER A 115 15.13 16.45 8.49
N VAL A 116 15.13 15.12 8.24
CA VAL A 116 15.07 14.09 9.27
C VAL A 116 16.38 13.33 9.43
N ASP A 117 16.45 12.54 10.51
CA ASP A 117 17.60 11.68 10.80
C ASP A 117 17.83 10.64 9.68
N PRO A 118 19.09 10.33 9.33
CA PRO A 118 19.42 9.25 8.39
C PRO A 118 18.87 7.86 8.72
N GLU A 119 18.46 7.59 9.96
CA GLU A 119 17.76 6.35 10.31
C GLU A 119 16.37 6.25 9.66
N ILE A 120 15.80 7.38 9.21
CA ILE A 120 14.53 7.38 8.47
C ILE A 120 14.79 6.87 7.05
N GLY A 121 14.32 5.67 6.78
CA GLY A 121 14.41 5.04 5.46
C GLY A 121 13.08 5.01 4.71
N VAL A 122 11.97 5.35 5.39
CA VAL A 122 10.64 5.41 4.79
C VAL A 122 9.92 6.70 5.16
N VAL A 123 9.48 7.44 4.16
CA VAL A 123 8.54 8.55 4.30
C VAL A 123 7.20 8.16 3.69
N TYR A 124 6.09 8.39 4.42
CA TYR A 124 4.77 8.02 3.94
C TYR A 124 3.73 9.12 4.18
N THR A 125 2.87 9.33 3.19
CA THR A 125 1.93 10.45 3.16
C THR A 125 0.53 10.06 3.59
N GLY A 126 -0.26 11.05 4.00
CA GLY A 126 -1.69 10.89 4.11
C GLY A 126 -2.34 10.60 2.76
N LYS A 127 -3.59 10.13 2.83
CA LYS A 127 -4.37 9.82 1.64
C LYS A 127 -5.80 10.32 1.73
N ARG A 128 -6.30 10.75 0.59
CA ARG A 128 -7.71 11.04 0.32
C ARG A 128 -8.29 9.86 -0.45
N VAL A 129 -9.31 9.25 0.10
CA VAL A 129 -10.00 8.13 -0.53
C VAL A 129 -11.31 8.62 -1.09
N GLU A 130 -11.44 8.61 -2.42
CA GLU A 130 -12.62 9.06 -3.15
C GLU A 130 -13.45 7.85 -3.55
N GLY A 131 -14.61 7.70 -2.95
CA GLY A 131 -15.62 6.72 -3.33
C GLY A 131 -16.79 7.41 -4.04
N ILE A 132 -17.70 6.62 -4.65
CA ILE A 132 -18.83 7.14 -5.46
C ILE A 132 -19.69 8.15 -4.67
N ARG A 133 -19.77 8.06 -3.34
CA ARG A 133 -20.64 8.91 -2.51
C ARG A 133 -19.95 9.58 -1.32
N ASN A 134 -18.74 9.15 -0.96
CA ASN A 134 -18.05 9.63 0.22
C ASN A 134 -16.57 9.83 -0.03
N VAL A 135 -16.04 10.93 0.47
CA VAL A 135 -14.61 11.21 0.55
C VAL A 135 -14.18 10.99 1.99
N SER A 136 -13.10 10.25 2.21
CA SER A 136 -12.47 10.11 3.52
C SER A 136 -11.00 10.49 3.45
N VAL A 137 -10.53 11.21 4.48
CA VAL A 137 -9.13 11.61 4.60
C VAL A 137 -8.49 10.82 5.73
N LYS A 138 -7.33 10.21 5.45
CA LYS A 138 -6.51 9.54 6.45
C LYS A 138 -5.18 10.27 6.58
N ARG A 139 -4.85 10.69 7.79
CA ARG A 139 -3.61 11.37 8.13
C ARG A 139 -2.74 10.44 8.96
N PRO A 140 -1.52 10.12 8.54
CA PRO A 140 -0.59 9.32 9.32
C PRO A 140 -0.05 10.10 10.51
N THR A 141 0.27 9.37 11.59
CA THR A 141 0.79 9.96 12.83
C THR A 141 1.91 9.15 13.46
N LYS A 142 2.19 7.96 12.96
CA LYS A 142 3.17 7.04 13.53
C LYS A 142 4.55 7.31 12.96
N ARG A 143 5.56 7.42 13.81
CA ARG A 143 6.95 7.72 13.43
C ARG A 143 7.95 6.86 14.18
N GLY A 144 9.19 6.85 13.70
CA GLY A 144 10.30 6.12 14.29
C GLY A 144 10.18 4.61 14.06
N ASN A 145 10.50 3.81 15.07
CA ASN A 145 10.36 2.35 15.01
C ASN A 145 8.89 1.96 15.10
N VAL A 146 8.32 1.57 13.97
CA VAL A 146 6.89 1.24 13.83
C VAL A 146 6.58 -0.26 13.94
N MET A 147 7.55 -1.10 14.26
CA MET A 147 7.37 -2.55 14.29
C MET A 147 6.21 -2.97 15.22
N LYS A 148 6.12 -2.41 16.41
CA LYS A 148 5.03 -2.72 17.35
C LYS A 148 3.66 -2.31 16.83
N ASP A 149 3.59 -1.19 16.10
CA ASP A 149 2.35 -0.74 15.46
C ASP A 149 1.94 -1.70 14.33
N LEU A 150 2.88 -2.15 13.50
CA LEU A 150 2.63 -3.16 12.46
C LEU A 150 2.13 -4.48 13.06
N LEU A 151 2.77 -4.97 14.13
CA LEU A 151 2.38 -6.18 14.85
C LEU A 151 0.95 -6.08 15.43
N THR A 152 0.51 -4.89 15.81
CA THR A 152 -0.87 -4.66 16.28
C THR A 152 -1.86 -4.36 15.17
N GLY A 153 -1.45 -4.43 13.90
CA GLY A 153 -2.33 -4.30 12.74
C GLY A 153 -2.55 -2.88 12.24
N GLN A 154 -1.73 -1.93 12.69
CA GLN A 154 -1.74 -0.58 12.12
C GLN A 154 -1.36 -0.62 10.64
N ASN A 155 -2.00 0.23 9.85
CA ASN A 155 -1.78 0.33 8.42
C ASN A 155 -1.04 1.64 8.12
N PHE A 156 0.11 1.55 7.45
CA PHE A 156 0.97 2.66 7.07
C PHE A 156 0.71 3.17 5.65
N GLY A 157 -0.34 2.73 5.02
CA GLY A 157 -0.70 3.18 3.68
C GLY A 157 -0.74 2.03 2.67
N GLN A 158 -0.30 2.33 1.49
CA GLN A 158 -0.17 1.46 0.33
C GLN A 158 1.04 1.93 -0.48
N PHE A 159 1.46 1.18 -1.48
CA PHE A 159 2.61 1.57 -2.30
C PHE A 159 2.54 3.04 -2.76
N SER A 160 1.41 3.49 -3.30
CA SER A 160 1.25 4.88 -3.79
C SER A 160 1.46 5.97 -2.74
N SER A 161 1.45 5.65 -1.46
CA SER A 161 1.67 6.61 -0.37
C SER A 161 3.07 6.57 0.24
N VAL A 162 3.91 5.63 -0.16
CA VAL A 162 5.22 5.34 0.46
C VAL A 162 6.35 5.69 -0.49
N THR A 163 7.42 6.26 0.06
CA THR A 163 8.71 6.47 -0.59
C THR A 163 9.79 5.88 0.31
N VAL A 164 10.73 5.15 -0.27
CA VAL A 164 11.77 4.42 0.44
C VAL A 164 13.13 4.90 -0.04
N ARG A 165 14.07 5.07 0.87
CA ARG A 165 15.47 5.32 0.51
C ARG A 165 16.06 4.04 -0.12
N ALA A 166 16.72 4.18 -1.27
CA ALA A 166 17.17 3.05 -2.08
C ALA A 166 18.18 2.14 -1.35
N ASP A 167 19.02 2.68 -0.49
CA ASP A 167 20.00 1.93 0.29
C ASP A 167 19.37 0.92 1.26
N VAL A 168 18.18 1.24 1.80
CA VAL A 168 17.44 0.33 2.70
C VAL A 168 17.06 -0.98 1.99
N LEU A 169 16.92 -0.97 0.67
CA LEU A 169 16.52 -2.14 -0.10
C LEU A 169 17.59 -3.24 -0.14
N ALA A 170 18.85 -2.89 0.10
CA ALA A 170 19.92 -3.87 0.18
C ALA A 170 19.68 -4.88 1.32
N ASP A 171 19.16 -4.42 2.46
CA ASP A 171 18.91 -5.23 3.65
C ASP A 171 17.46 -5.74 3.71
N ALA A 172 16.48 -4.87 3.44
CA ALA A 172 15.06 -5.22 3.51
C ALA A 172 14.61 -6.10 2.33
N GLY A 173 15.32 -6.05 1.21
CA GLY A 173 14.94 -6.74 -0.03
C GLY A 173 13.72 -6.13 -0.73
N LEU A 174 13.43 -6.63 -1.91
CA LEU A 174 12.32 -6.18 -2.76
C LEU A 174 10.97 -6.76 -2.30
N PRO A 175 9.82 -6.18 -2.71
CA PRO A 175 8.50 -6.79 -2.52
C PRO A 175 8.47 -8.28 -2.90
N ASP A 176 7.93 -9.13 -2.03
CA ASP A 176 7.90 -10.58 -2.23
C ASP A 176 6.83 -10.96 -3.27
N GLU A 177 7.28 -11.50 -4.40
CA GLU A 177 6.45 -11.84 -5.57
C GLU A 177 5.44 -12.96 -5.30
N ARG A 178 5.64 -13.76 -4.24
CA ARG A 178 4.73 -14.85 -3.85
C ARG A 178 3.42 -14.37 -3.23
N PHE A 179 3.35 -13.08 -2.82
CA PHE A 179 2.15 -12.53 -2.19
C PHE A 179 1.12 -12.07 -3.24
N PRO A 180 -0.04 -12.72 -3.35
CA PRO A 180 -1.13 -12.27 -4.21
C PRO A 180 -1.92 -11.11 -3.61
N ALA A 181 -1.78 -10.88 -2.29
CA ALA A 181 -2.42 -9.80 -1.52
C ALA A 181 -1.57 -9.45 -0.30
N TRP A 182 -1.83 -8.30 0.36
CA TRP A 182 -1.08 -7.77 1.50
C TRP A 182 0.41 -7.51 1.21
N GLN A 183 0.71 -7.27 -0.04
CA GLN A 183 2.05 -7.08 -0.59
C GLN A 183 2.81 -5.94 0.10
N ASP A 184 2.13 -4.78 0.20
CA ASP A 184 2.60 -3.59 0.90
C ASP A 184 2.83 -3.87 2.39
N ARG A 185 1.84 -4.49 3.03
CA ARG A 185 1.89 -4.80 4.46
C ARG A 185 3.06 -5.72 4.79
N GLU A 186 3.31 -6.75 3.99
CA GLU A 186 4.45 -7.66 4.19
C GLU A 186 5.77 -6.92 4.07
N TRP A 187 5.89 -6.11 3.03
CA TRP A 187 7.12 -5.38 2.77
C TRP A 187 7.43 -4.37 3.88
N PHE A 188 6.42 -3.70 4.44
CA PHE A 188 6.59 -2.79 5.58
C PHE A 188 7.14 -3.49 6.83
N PHE A 189 6.81 -4.76 7.06
CA PHE A 189 7.42 -5.54 8.13
C PHE A 189 8.92 -5.71 7.94
N ARG A 190 9.38 -5.93 6.71
CA ARG A 190 10.81 -6.04 6.43
C ARG A 190 11.51 -4.70 6.50
N LEU A 191 10.96 -3.65 5.90
CA LEU A 191 11.50 -2.29 6.00
C LEU A 191 11.65 -1.84 7.46
N ALA A 192 10.64 -2.08 8.31
CA ALA A 192 10.67 -1.69 9.73
C ALA A 192 11.70 -2.44 10.59
N GLN A 193 12.35 -3.48 10.07
CA GLN A 193 13.49 -4.15 10.72
C GLN A 193 14.81 -3.42 10.45
N HIS A 194 14.88 -2.59 9.42
CA HIS A 194 16.12 -1.99 8.94
C HIS A 194 16.12 -0.45 8.99
N CYS A 195 14.95 0.19 9.10
CA CYS A 195 14.85 1.63 9.15
C CYS A 195 13.64 2.11 9.95
N HIS A 196 13.63 3.41 10.22
CA HIS A 196 12.52 4.12 10.83
C HIS A 196 11.61 4.76 9.77
N PHE A 197 10.38 5.10 10.17
CA PHE A 197 9.33 5.69 9.34
C PHE A 197 9.03 7.11 9.78
N GLU A 198 8.80 8.01 8.82
CA GLU A 198 8.36 9.39 9.08
C GLU A 198 7.08 9.72 8.32
N PRO A 199 6.04 10.24 8.98
CA PRO A 199 4.79 10.61 8.33
C PRO A 199 4.83 12.03 7.78
N VAL A 200 4.28 12.23 6.59
CA VAL A 200 3.79 13.50 6.06
C VAL A 200 2.28 13.52 6.23
N PRO A 201 1.73 14.33 7.18
CA PRO A 201 0.31 14.25 7.56
C PRO A 201 -0.66 14.67 6.45
N GLU A 202 -0.19 15.42 5.45
CA GLU A 202 -0.98 15.92 4.32
C GLU A 202 -1.50 14.76 3.46
N PRO A 203 -2.76 14.82 3.00
CA PRO A 203 -3.37 13.78 2.18
C PRO A 203 -2.96 13.90 0.71
N LEU A 204 -1.68 13.67 0.44
CA LEU A 204 -1.03 13.88 -0.85
C LEU A 204 -1.22 12.72 -1.86
N THR A 205 -1.77 11.59 -1.42
CA THR A 205 -2.17 10.50 -2.29
C THR A 205 -3.69 10.48 -2.43
N ILE A 206 -4.18 10.47 -3.66
CA ILE A 206 -5.61 10.34 -3.99
C ILE A 206 -5.84 8.91 -4.45
N ARG A 207 -6.66 8.19 -3.71
CA ARG A 207 -7.08 6.84 -4.04
C ARG A 207 -8.52 6.82 -4.53
N GLN A 208 -8.72 6.36 -5.76
CA GLN A 208 -10.07 6.12 -6.24
C GLN A 208 -10.56 4.73 -5.81
N ILE A 209 -11.82 4.69 -5.33
CA ILE A 209 -12.48 3.42 -5.04
C ILE A 209 -13.42 3.09 -6.19
N ASP A 210 -12.95 2.30 -7.15
CA ASP A 210 -13.83 1.59 -8.05
C ASP A 210 -14.11 0.17 -7.52
N HIS A 211 -15.37 -0.30 -7.65
CA HIS A 211 -15.83 -1.50 -6.93
C HIS A 211 -15.58 -2.81 -7.71
N GLU A 212 -15.16 -2.76 -8.97
CA GLU A 212 -15.28 -3.93 -9.84
C GLU A 212 -14.03 -4.82 -9.98
N ASN A 213 -12.80 -4.35 -9.74
CA ASN A 213 -11.59 -5.17 -9.96
C ASN A 213 -10.47 -4.93 -8.93
N ARG A 214 -10.60 -5.44 -7.70
CA ARG A 214 -9.56 -5.28 -6.68
C ARG A 214 -8.89 -6.60 -6.30
N ILE A 215 -7.57 -6.66 -6.50
CA ILE A 215 -6.69 -7.71 -5.93
C ILE A 215 -6.94 -7.91 -4.43
N GLY A 216 -7.25 -6.84 -3.69
CA GLY A 216 -7.54 -6.89 -2.26
C GLY A 216 -8.86 -7.55 -1.85
N TYR A 217 -9.68 -8.05 -2.80
CA TYR A 217 -10.96 -8.72 -2.52
C TYR A 217 -10.95 -10.23 -2.80
N ASP A 218 -9.83 -10.79 -3.19
CA ASP A 218 -9.69 -12.25 -3.32
C ASP A 218 -9.50 -12.87 -1.94
N TYR A 219 -10.60 -13.35 -1.36
CA TYR A 219 -10.60 -13.99 -0.04
C TYR A 219 -9.84 -15.30 -0.03
N GLU A 220 -9.95 -16.10 -1.08
CA GLU A 220 -9.27 -17.38 -1.20
C GLU A 220 -7.75 -17.18 -1.26
N ALA A 221 -7.28 -16.30 -2.14
CA ALA A 221 -5.86 -15.99 -2.24
C ALA A 221 -5.29 -15.43 -0.91
N GLN A 222 -6.07 -14.61 -0.21
CA GLN A 222 -5.66 -14.12 1.12
C GLN A 222 -5.61 -15.24 2.15
N ARG A 223 -6.63 -16.11 2.20
CA ARG A 223 -6.75 -17.18 3.19
C ARG A 223 -5.72 -18.29 2.97
N ASP A 224 -5.56 -18.73 1.71
CA ASP A 224 -4.84 -19.95 1.38
C ASP A 224 -3.37 -19.72 1.04
N ILE A 225 -3.01 -18.48 0.61
CA ILE A 225 -1.64 -18.13 0.22
C ILE A 225 -1.07 -17.03 1.12
N ALA A 226 -1.67 -15.83 1.12
CA ALA A 226 -1.07 -14.68 1.79
C ALA A 226 -0.99 -14.87 3.32
N TYR A 227 -2.06 -15.36 3.96
CA TYR A 227 -2.10 -15.56 5.41
C TYR A 227 -1.05 -16.57 5.91
N PRO A 228 -0.98 -17.82 5.39
CA PRO A 228 0.02 -18.77 5.86
C PRO A 228 1.44 -18.30 5.59
N LEU A 229 1.72 -17.74 4.43
CA LEU A 229 3.04 -17.20 4.09
C LEU A 229 3.43 -16.03 5.00
N PHE A 230 2.49 -15.14 5.35
CA PHE A 230 2.74 -14.03 6.26
C PHE A 230 3.06 -14.52 7.68
N VAL A 231 2.33 -15.54 8.15
CA VAL A 231 2.59 -16.17 9.46
C VAL A 231 3.94 -16.86 9.45
N GLU A 232 4.26 -17.64 8.43
CA GLU A 232 5.55 -18.32 8.28
C GLU A 232 6.72 -17.34 8.37
N LYS A 233 6.63 -16.22 7.67
CA LYS A 233 7.73 -15.22 7.59
C LYS A 233 7.90 -14.39 8.86
N HIS A 234 6.83 -14.04 9.57
CA HIS A 234 6.87 -12.97 10.58
C HIS A 234 6.40 -13.39 11.97
N TYR A 235 5.93 -14.62 12.17
CA TYR A 235 5.43 -15.01 13.48
C TYR A 235 6.54 -15.15 14.53
N SER A 236 7.73 -15.64 14.16
CA SER A 236 8.89 -15.68 15.07
C SER A 236 9.28 -14.27 15.54
N LEU A 237 9.35 -13.30 14.61
CA LEU A 237 9.59 -11.90 14.93
C LEU A 237 8.53 -11.36 15.91
N ALA A 238 7.25 -11.69 15.70
CA ALA A 238 6.20 -11.28 16.61
C ALA A 238 6.35 -11.91 18.02
N GLN A 239 6.86 -13.16 18.11
CA GLN A 239 7.15 -13.83 19.38
C GLN A 239 8.33 -13.18 20.13
N GLU A 240 9.37 -12.75 19.43
CA GLU A 240 10.51 -12.03 19.99
C GLU A 240 10.09 -10.71 20.66
N HIS A 241 9.08 -10.03 20.10
CA HIS A 241 8.48 -8.85 20.72
C HIS A 241 7.56 -9.16 21.92
N GLY A 242 7.30 -10.45 22.21
CA GLY A 242 6.56 -10.92 23.36
C GLY A 242 5.14 -11.43 23.04
N ARG A 243 4.58 -12.19 24.00
CA ARG A 243 3.29 -12.90 23.85
C ARG A 243 2.11 -12.01 23.43
N TYR A 244 2.09 -10.77 23.90
CA TYR A 244 1.04 -9.82 23.51
C TYR A 244 1.10 -9.52 22.02
N TYR A 245 2.28 -9.20 21.48
CA TYR A 245 2.47 -8.86 20.07
C TYR A 245 2.25 -10.07 19.16
N ALA A 246 2.71 -11.26 19.55
CA ALA A 246 2.44 -12.49 18.81
C ALA A 246 0.92 -12.75 18.68
N ARG A 247 0.15 -12.55 19.75
CA ARG A 247 -1.31 -12.71 19.75
C ARG A 247 -2.00 -11.61 18.96
N ALA A 248 -1.55 -10.35 19.08
CA ALA A 248 -2.09 -9.21 18.34
C ALA A 248 -1.83 -9.36 16.82
N PHE A 249 -0.65 -9.83 16.44
CA PHE A 249 -0.28 -10.14 15.06
C PHE A 249 -1.27 -11.12 14.43
N LEU A 250 -1.48 -12.28 15.04
CA LEU A 250 -2.44 -13.28 14.55
C LEU A 250 -3.86 -12.73 14.50
N ALA A 251 -4.29 -12.01 15.54
CA ALA A 251 -5.62 -11.40 15.58
C ALA A 251 -5.82 -10.38 14.45
N SER A 252 -4.81 -9.56 14.17
CA SER A 252 -4.86 -8.54 13.10
C SER A 252 -4.97 -9.14 11.69
N LEU A 253 -4.26 -10.26 11.44
CA LEU A 253 -4.35 -10.99 10.16
C LEU A 253 -5.72 -11.66 10.00
N ARG A 254 -6.23 -12.32 11.05
CA ARG A 254 -7.57 -12.92 11.06
C ARG A 254 -8.66 -11.86 10.89
N PHE A 255 -8.50 -10.72 11.52
CA PHE A 255 -9.42 -9.59 11.35
C PHE A 255 -9.42 -9.07 9.90
N ALA A 256 -8.26 -8.98 9.26
CA ALA A 256 -8.15 -8.59 7.85
C ALA A 256 -8.89 -9.58 6.93
N LEU A 257 -8.70 -10.90 7.13
CA LEU A 257 -9.44 -11.95 6.43
C LEU A 257 -10.95 -11.81 6.64
N GLY A 258 -11.38 -11.58 7.88
CA GLY A 258 -12.80 -11.37 8.21
C GLY A 258 -13.41 -10.19 7.45
N LYS A 259 -12.66 -9.07 7.33
CA LYS A 259 -13.10 -7.90 6.55
C LYS A 259 -13.24 -8.22 5.07
N THR A 260 -12.29 -8.92 4.48
CA THR A 260 -12.36 -9.33 3.07
C THR A 260 -13.54 -10.27 2.83
N ALA A 261 -13.74 -11.24 3.71
CA ALA A 261 -14.91 -12.15 3.64
C ALA A 261 -16.25 -11.39 3.69
N LEU A 262 -16.35 -10.31 4.51
CA LEU A 262 -17.54 -9.45 4.53
C LEU A 262 -17.74 -8.66 3.23
N LEU A 263 -16.66 -8.18 2.64
CA LEU A 263 -16.71 -7.41 1.40
C LEU A 263 -17.12 -8.27 0.20
N THR A 264 -16.87 -9.58 0.30
CA THR A 264 -17.24 -10.59 -0.70
C THR A 264 -18.51 -11.38 -0.32
N ASP A 265 -19.35 -10.86 0.60
CA ASP A 265 -20.63 -11.43 1.04
C ASP A 265 -20.52 -12.85 1.66
N ARG A 266 -19.33 -13.25 2.14
CA ARG A 266 -19.06 -14.56 2.77
C ARG A 266 -19.25 -14.48 4.30
N TYR A 267 -20.48 -14.32 4.75
CA TYR A 267 -20.80 -14.01 6.16
C TYR A 267 -20.38 -15.11 7.16
N SER A 268 -20.46 -16.38 6.78
CA SER A 268 -20.04 -17.52 7.62
C SER A 268 -18.54 -17.51 7.83
N GLU A 269 -17.77 -17.28 6.76
CA GLU A 269 -16.31 -17.19 6.83
C GLU A 269 -15.88 -15.95 7.62
N ALA A 270 -16.53 -14.80 7.39
CA ALA A 270 -16.27 -13.58 8.14
C ALA A 270 -16.42 -13.80 9.64
N ARG A 271 -17.55 -14.38 10.07
CA ARG A 271 -17.80 -14.71 11.48
C ARG A 271 -16.74 -15.65 12.05
N LYS A 272 -16.37 -16.71 11.29
CA LYS A 272 -15.31 -17.64 11.68
C LYS A 272 -13.98 -16.91 11.91
N GLN A 273 -13.59 -16.04 10.99
CA GLN A 273 -12.33 -15.29 11.11
C GLN A 273 -12.34 -14.31 12.29
N PHE A 274 -13.46 -13.62 12.55
CA PHE A 274 -13.58 -12.74 13.72
C PHE A 274 -13.60 -13.50 15.05
N LEU A 275 -14.16 -14.70 15.10
CA LEU A 275 -14.07 -15.59 16.28
C LEU A 275 -12.63 -16.03 16.51
N LEU A 276 -11.92 -16.42 15.47
CA LEU A 276 -10.50 -16.79 15.55
C LEU A 276 -9.61 -15.60 15.95
N ALA A 277 -9.92 -14.38 15.46
CA ALA A 277 -9.25 -13.16 15.89
C ALA A 277 -9.46 -12.89 17.39
N PHE A 278 -10.70 -13.03 17.88
CA PHE A 278 -11.03 -12.89 19.29
C PHE A 278 -10.33 -13.97 20.15
N ALA A 279 -10.31 -15.22 19.72
CA ALA A 279 -9.61 -16.28 20.41
C ALA A 279 -8.08 -16.04 20.46
N SER A 280 -7.50 -15.49 19.40
CA SER A 280 -6.08 -15.13 19.36
C SER A 280 -5.78 -13.97 20.34
N ASN A 281 -6.56 -12.90 20.31
CA ASN A 281 -6.41 -11.75 21.21
C ASN A 281 -7.76 -11.11 21.54
N PRO A 282 -8.38 -11.43 22.70
CA PRO A 282 -9.63 -10.79 23.13
C PRO A 282 -9.52 -9.28 23.33
N LEU A 283 -8.32 -8.73 23.51
CA LEU A 283 -8.08 -7.31 23.69
C LEU A 283 -7.91 -6.56 22.34
N TYR A 284 -8.04 -7.25 21.21
CA TYR A 284 -8.04 -6.61 19.90
C TYR A 284 -9.40 -5.98 19.62
N LEU A 285 -9.58 -4.75 20.12
CA LEU A 285 -10.89 -4.08 20.20
C LEU A 285 -11.54 -3.80 18.84
N ASP A 286 -10.74 -3.57 17.79
CA ASP A 286 -11.24 -3.33 16.42
C ASP A 286 -12.09 -4.51 15.90
N ASN A 287 -11.85 -5.71 16.42
CA ASN A 287 -12.59 -6.92 16.04
C ASN A 287 -14.01 -6.98 16.61
N HIS A 288 -14.25 -6.40 17.80
CA HIS A 288 -15.47 -6.61 18.56
C HIS A 288 -16.74 -6.12 17.82
N PRO A 289 -16.78 -4.90 17.23
CA PRO A 289 -17.96 -4.46 16.49
C PRO A 289 -18.31 -5.36 15.30
N TYR A 290 -17.27 -5.86 14.61
CA TYR A 290 -17.45 -6.74 13.47
C TYR A 290 -17.91 -8.13 13.88
N LEU A 291 -17.34 -8.68 14.96
CA LEU A 291 -17.78 -9.95 15.53
C LEU A 291 -19.26 -9.88 15.91
N LEU A 292 -19.67 -8.87 16.69
CA LEU A 292 -21.06 -8.67 17.08
C LEU A 292 -21.98 -8.51 15.87
N ALA A 293 -21.59 -7.69 14.90
CA ALA A 293 -22.37 -7.45 13.69
C ALA A 293 -22.57 -8.72 12.84
N THR A 294 -21.67 -9.71 12.94
CA THR A 294 -21.74 -10.94 12.14
C THR A 294 -22.36 -12.15 12.87
N LEU A 295 -22.70 -12.05 14.14
CA LEU A 295 -23.28 -13.17 14.90
C LEU A 295 -24.54 -13.74 14.24
N GLY A 296 -25.46 -12.89 13.74
CA GLY A 296 -26.65 -13.27 12.99
C GLY A 296 -26.42 -13.37 11.46
N GLY A 297 -25.17 -13.40 10.98
CA GLY A 297 -24.84 -13.51 9.57
C GLY A 297 -25.35 -12.32 8.74
N ARG A 298 -25.95 -12.62 7.58
CA ARG A 298 -26.49 -11.59 6.66
C ARG A 298 -27.56 -10.70 7.34
N TRP A 299 -28.37 -11.30 8.22
CA TRP A 299 -29.48 -10.63 8.86
C TRP A 299 -29.08 -9.59 9.88
N SER A 300 -27.94 -9.76 10.55
CA SER A 300 -27.44 -8.76 11.51
C SER A 300 -26.50 -7.75 10.85
N TYR A 301 -25.65 -8.17 9.91
CA TYR A 301 -24.63 -7.30 9.31
C TYR A 301 -25.18 -6.24 8.36
N LYS A 302 -26.11 -6.60 7.45
CA LYS A 302 -26.66 -5.62 6.49
C LYS A 302 -27.35 -4.42 7.17
N PRO A 303 -28.25 -4.61 8.14
CA PRO A 303 -28.84 -3.50 8.89
C PRO A 303 -27.82 -2.64 9.63
N THR A 304 -26.84 -3.26 10.30
CA THR A 304 -25.79 -2.55 11.04
C THR A 304 -24.92 -1.68 10.11
N ARG A 305 -24.62 -2.14 8.90
CA ARG A 305 -23.90 -1.37 7.87
C ARG A 305 -24.73 -0.16 7.39
N ILE A 306 -26.02 -0.31 7.23
CA ILE A 306 -26.93 0.78 6.85
C ILE A 306 -26.99 1.82 7.95
N LEU A 307 -27.18 1.41 9.21
CA LEU A 307 -27.19 2.30 10.38
C LEU A 307 -25.88 3.06 10.55
N LYS A 308 -24.73 2.39 10.42
CA LYS A 308 -23.43 3.06 10.48
C LYS A 308 -23.24 4.11 9.37
N ARG A 309 -23.79 3.88 8.18
CA ARG A 309 -23.75 4.86 7.08
C ARG A 309 -24.68 6.05 7.34
N ALA A 310 -25.83 5.82 7.97
CA ALA A 310 -26.80 6.89 8.28
C ALA A 310 -26.40 7.75 9.51
N VAL A 311 -25.57 7.23 10.42
CA VAL A 311 -25.09 7.97 11.61
C VAL A 311 -23.78 8.71 11.35
N LEU A 312 -23.02 8.33 10.32
CA LEU A 312 -21.73 8.94 9.96
C LEU A 312 -21.79 9.80 8.68
N SER A 313 -22.97 9.98 8.09
CA SER A 313 -23.31 10.96 7.04
C SER A 313 -23.86 12.22 7.68
#